data_e9e057f14a0673978ba540b791f3df8c
#
_entry.id   e9e057f14a0673978ba540b791f3df8c
#
_cell.length_a   1.000
_cell.length_b   1.000
_cell.length_c   1.000
_cell.angle_alpha   90.00
_cell.angle_beta   90.00
_cell.angle_gamma   90.00
#
_symmetry.space_group_name_H-M   'P 1'
#
loop_
_entity.id
_entity.type
_entity.pdbx_description
1 polymer ?
#
loop_
_entity_poly.entity_id
_entity_poly.type
_entity_poly.pdbx_seq_one_letter_code
_entity_poly.pdbx_strand_id
1 'polypeptide(L)'
;MTGGWSTENVTHCHFKVTNENKELFFKDVRKFGKMKILTKKEFEIKFNSQIDILNIDYNKNIHLEFLNEKVKTKRSVCAIIMDQKFFPGVGNYIKSEVLYACKIHPEKKWSLLSNKKINNLLDELNKIMTHSYLSGGAELKDFKNPFDESDFKLK
;
A
#
# COMPACT_ATOMS: atom_id res chain seq x y z
N MET A 1 -11.14 1.89 -6.88
CA MET A 1 -11.26 0.51 -6.35
C MET A 1 -12.59 -0.08 -6.78
N THR A 2 -12.62 -1.36 -7.14
CA THR A 2 -13.85 -2.03 -7.62
C THR A 2 -14.54 -2.87 -6.55
N GLY A 3 -14.10 -2.81 -5.30
CA GLY A 3 -14.67 -3.50 -4.15
C GLY A 3 -14.70 -2.61 -2.91
N GLY A 4 -15.52 -2.97 -1.93
CA GLY A 4 -15.65 -2.23 -0.67
C GLY A 4 -16.70 -2.82 0.24
N TRP A 5 -16.73 -2.34 1.48
CA TRP A 5 -17.72 -2.70 2.48
C TRP A 5 -18.95 -1.81 2.36
N SER A 6 -20.13 -2.37 2.60
CA SER A 6 -21.43 -1.68 2.61
C SER A 6 -22.27 -2.21 3.76
N THR A 7 -23.12 -1.36 4.33
CA THR A 7 -24.17 -1.76 5.28
C THR A 7 -25.42 -2.28 4.59
N GLU A 8 -25.49 -2.16 3.27
CA GLU A 8 -26.61 -2.62 2.47
C GLU A 8 -26.17 -3.74 1.53
N ASN A 9 -27.07 -4.70 1.28
CA ASN A 9 -26.85 -5.75 0.29
C ASN A 9 -27.04 -5.19 -1.12
N VAL A 10 -25.94 -4.75 -1.73
CA VAL A 10 -25.93 -4.24 -3.10
C VAL A 10 -25.45 -5.30 -4.10
N THR A 11 -25.66 -5.07 -5.39
CA THR A 11 -25.23 -5.99 -6.46
C THR A 11 -23.73 -6.29 -6.33
N HIS A 12 -23.35 -7.56 -6.55
CA HIS A 12 -21.97 -8.07 -6.42
C HIS A 12 -21.44 -8.17 -4.98
N CYS A 13 -22.30 -8.20 -3.97
CA CYS A 13 -21.94 -8.63 -2.62
C CYS A 13 -21.81 -10.14 -2.57
N HIS A 14 -20.60 -10.63 -2.30
CA HIS A 14 -20.30 -12.07 -2.28
C HIS A 14 -19.94 -12.58 -0.89
N PHE A 15 -19.87 -11.71 0.09
CA PHE A 15 -19.54 -12.04 1.45
C PHE A 15 -20.29 -11.13 2.42
N LYS A 16 -20.79 -11.73 3.51
CA LYS A 16 -21.49 -11.04 4.58
C LYS A 16 -20.91 -11.41 5.94
N VAL A 17 -20.72 -10.44 6.79
CA VAL A 17 -20.46 -10.60 8.22
C VAL A 17 -21.71 -10.17 8.97
N THR A 18 -22.18 -10.98 9.88
CA THR A 18 -23.35 -10.69 10.71
C THR A 18 -22.96 -10.76 12.17
N ASN A 19 -23.42 -9.80 12.92
CA ASN A 19 -23.41 -9.75 14.37
C ASN A 19 -24.87 -9.59 14.82
N GLU A 20 -25.18 -9.73 16.13
CA GLU A 20 -26.55 -9.73 16.70
C GLU A 20 -27.47 -8.62 16.15
N ASN A 21 -26.91 -7.43 15.84
CA ASN A 21 -27.69 -6.25 15.44
C ASN A 21 -27.20 -5.59 14.12
N LYS A 22 -26.18 -6.11 13.45
CA LYS A 22 -25.60 -5.46 12.26
C LYS A 22 -25.16 -6.45 11.22
N GLU A 23 -25.35 -6.09 9.97
CA GLU A 23 -24.86 -6.81 8.81
C GLU A 23 -23.86 -5.93 8.05
N LEU A 24 -22.79 -6.53 7.57
CA LEU A 24 -21.79 -5.87 6.75
C LEU A 24 -21.53 -6.71 5.51
N PHE A 25 -21.67 -6.11 4.36
CA PHE A 25 -21.54 -6.78 3.07
C PHE A 25 -20.26 -6.35 2.37
N PHE A 26 -19.58 -7.30 1.75
CA PHE A 26 -18.39 -6.99 0.93
C PHE A 26 -18.72 -7.13 -0.55
N LYS A 27 -18.67 -6.00 -1.24
CA LYS A 27 -18.85 -5.92 -2.70
C LYS A 27 -17.52 -6.22 -3.38
N ASP A 28 -17.50 -7.17 -4.31
CA ASP A 28 -16.34 -7.51 -5.11
C ASP A 28 -16.73 -7.88 -6.55
N VAL A 29 -16.83 -6.86 -7.40
CA VAL A 29 -17.31 -6.99 -8.78
C VAL A 29 -16.45 -7.98 -9.58
N ARG A 30 -15.14 -8.00 -9.36
CA ARG A 30 -14.20 -8.84 -10.13
C ARG A 30 -13.83 -10.15 -9.46
N LYS A 31 -14.32 -10.40 -8.24
CA LYS A 31 -14.07 -11.62 -7.44
C LYS A 31 -12.56 -11.90 -7.23
N PHE A 32 -11.76 -10.84 -7.05
CA PHE A 32 -10.33 -10.96 -6.75
C PHE A 32 -10.02 -10.96 -5.26
N GLY A 33 -11.00 -10.63 -4.43
CA GLY A 33 -10.88 -10.67 -2.97
C GLY A 33 -10.54 -12.07 -2.48
N LYS A 34 -9.63 -12.13 -1.52
CA LYS A 34 -9.29 -13.35 -0.79
C LYS A 34 -9.54 -13.12 0.68
N MET A 35 -10.27 -14.04 1.30
CA MET A 35 -10.51 -14.00 2.72
C MET A 35 -9.74 -15.12 3.42
N LYS A 36 -9.18 -14.79 4.58
CA LYS A 36 -8.58 -15.76 5.50
C LYS A 36 -9.01 -15.42 6.92
N ILE A 37 -9.41 -16.43 7.65
CA ILE A 37 -9.58 -16.35 9.10
C ILE A 37 -8.24 -16.71 9.72
N LEU A 38 -7.72 -15.83 10.55
CA LEU A 38 -6.44 -15.98 11.23
C LEU A 38 -6.68 -15.84 12.74
N THR A 39 -5.91 -16.58 13.53
CA THR A 39 -5.77 -16.28 14.95
C THR A 39 -5.02 -14.95 15.13
N LYS A 40 -5.17 -14.32 16.31
CA LYS A 40 -4.44 -13.08 16.62
C LYS A 40 -2.91 -13.26 16.42
N LYS A 41 -2.37 -14.36 16.88
CA LYS A 41 -0.93 -14.68 16.75
C LYS A 41 -0.49 -14.83 15.29
N GLU A 42 -1.27 -15.52 14.46
CA GLU A 42 -0.98 -15.64 13.02
C GLU A 42 -1.07 -14.30 12.30
N PHE A 43 -2.02 -13.45 12.71
CA PHE A 43 -2.16 -12.09 12.18
C PHE A 43 -0.92 -11.25 12.51
N GLU A 44 -0.48 -11.21 13.76
CA GLU A 44 0.70 -10.47 14.22
C GLU A 44 1.98 -10.93 13.51
N ILE A 45 2.16 -12.24 13.32
CA ILE A 45 3.28 -12.79 12.56
C ILE A 45 3.25 -12.36 11.09
N LYS A 46 2.05 -12.30 10.51
CA LYS A 46 1.87 -11.99 9.09
C LYS A 46 1.93 -10.50 8.79
N PHE A 47 1.43 -9.67 9.69
CA PHE A 47 1.33 -8.22 9.55
C PHE A 47 2.20 -7.55 10.59
N ASN A 48 3.46 -7.31 10.23
CA ASN A 48 4.39 -6.61 11.11
C ASN A 48 4.08 -5.10 11.09
N SER A 49 3.48 -4.59 12.18
CA SER A 49 3.13 -3.18 12.33
C SER A 49 4.35 -2.25 12.25
N GLN A 50 5.52 -2.74 12.64
CA GLN A 50 6.76 -1.96 12.66
C GLN A 50 7.32 -1.63 11.27
N ILE A 51 6.85 -2.32 10.21
CA ILE A 51 7.21 -2.02 8.83
C ILE A 51 6.06 -1.39 8.02
N ASP A 52 4.89 -1.22 8.62
CA ASP A 52 3.75 -0.52 8.02
C ASP A 52 3.89 0.98 8.29
N ILE A 53 4.21 1.74 7.26
CA ILE A 53 4.59 3.16 7.35
C ILE A 53 3.49 4.03 7.95
N LEU A 54 2.22 3.69 7.77
CA LEU A 54 1.10 4.43 8.33
C LEU A 54 0.68 3.94 9.73
N ASN A 55 1.35 2.92 10.25
CA ASN A 55 1.07 2.42 11.57
C ASN A 55 1.79 3.26 12.65
N ILE A 56 1.16 3.42 13.81
CA ILE A 56 1.74 4.16 14.95
C ILE A 56 3.04 3.51 15.46
N ASP A 57 3.18 2.20 15.29
CA ASP A 57 4.36 1.43 15.71
C ASP A 57 5.48 1.42 14.65
N TYR A 58 5.34 2.12 13.54
CA TYR A 58 6.34 2.13 12.48
C TYR A 58 7.72 2.53 12.97
N ASN A 59 8.70 1.70 12.64
CA ASN A 59 10.09 2.00 12.95
C ASN A 59 10.97 1.84 11.71
N LYS A 60 11.49 2.96 11.21
CA LYS A 60 12.32 2.99 10.00
C LYS A 60 13.58 2.12 10.10
N ASN A 61 14.23 2.08 11.26
CA ASN A 61 15.46 1.29 11.44
C ASN A 61 15.14 -0.21 11.38
N ILE A 62 14.08 -0.64 12.04
CA ILE A 62 13.59 -2.03 11.97
C ILE A 62 13.20 -2.38 10.54
N HIS A 63 12.54 -1.48 9.83
CA HIS A 63 12.19 -1.70 8.44
C HIS A 63 13.43 -1.83 7.55
N LEU A 64 14.43 -0.98 7.72
CA LEU A 64 15.70 -1.05 7.00
C LEU A 64 16.44 -2.38 7.25
N GLU A 65 16.54 -2.80 8.51
CA GLU A 65 17.14 -4.08 8.89
C GLU A 65 16.38 -5.25 8.27
N PHE A 66 15.05 -5.24 8.36
CA PHE A 66 14.18 -6.24 7.74
C PHE A 66 14.40 -6.35 6.23
N LEU A 67 14.50 -5.23 5.52
CA LEU A 67 14.76 -5.21 4.08
C LEU A 67 16.15 -5.77 3.78
N ASN A 68 17.17 -5.39 4.55
CA ASN A 68 18.54 -5.87 4.37
C ASN A 68 18.66 -7.39 4.63
N GLU A 69 17.90 -7.92 5.57
CA GLU A 69 17.90 -9.34 5.89
C GLU A 69 17.11 -10.17 4.87
N LYS A 70 15.88 -9.73 4.55
CA LYS A 70 14.90 -10.54 3.80
C LYS A 70 14.93 -10.36 2.29
N VAL A 71 15.40 -9.18 1.79
CA VAL A 71 15.38 -8.91 0.35
C VAL A 71 16.71 -9.27 -0.30
N LYS A 72 16.95 -10.56 -0.48
CA LYS A 72 18.11 -11.11 -1.20
C LYS A 72 17.71 -11.47 -2.65
N THR A 73 17.52 -10.45 -3.51
CA THR A 73 16.94 -10.71 -4.84
C THR A 73 17.53 -9.82 -5.92
N LYS A 74 17.48 -10.33 -7.16
CA LYS A 74 17.79 -9.57 -8.39
C LYS A 74 16.55 -8.90 -9.01
N ARG A 75 15.38 -8.97 -8.35
CA ARG A 75 14.16 -8.30 -8.81
C ARG A 75 14.39 -6.78 -8.89
N SER A 76 13.62 -6.11 -9.74
CA SER A 76 13.67 -4.66 -9.87
C SER A 76 13.16 -3.98 -8.60
N VAL A 77 13.62 -2.75 -8.36
CA VAL A 77 13.14 -1.93 -7.24
C VAL A 77 11.63 -1.74 -7.31
N CYS A 78 11.10 -1.51 -8.50
CA CYS A 78 9.67 -1.42 -8.76
C CYS A 78 8.89 -2.65 -8.24
N ALA A 79 9.39 -3.86 -8.54
CA ALA A 79 8.75 -5.11 -8.12
C ALA A 79 8.85 -5.36 -6.61
N ILE A 80 9.90 -4.87 -5.95
CA ILE A 80 10.06 -5.00 -4.49
C ILE A 80 9.16 -4.02 -3.76
N ILE A 81 9.08 -2.75 -4.19
CA ILE A 81 8.22 -1.74 -3.57
C ILE A 81 6.74 -2.10 -3.67
N MET A 82 6.33 -2.82 -4.71
CA MET A 82 4.96 -3.30 -4.87
C MET A 82 4.63 -4.57 -4.07
N ASP A 83 5.62 -5.20 -3.48
CA ASP A 83 5.43 -6.43 -2.71
C ASP A 83 4.96 -6.07 -1.28
N GLN A 84 3.68 -6.34 -1.00
CA GLN A 84 3.02 -6.01 0.27
C GLN A 84 3.68 -6.67 1.49
N LYS A 85 4.52 -7.68 1.29
CA LYS A 85 5.31 -8.30 2.35
C LYS A 85 6.41 -7.38 2.85
N PHE A 86 6.95 -6.54 1.98
CA PHE A 86 8.07 -5.63 2.28
C PHE A 86 7.62 -4.19 2.45
N PHE A 87 6.56 -3.80 1.75
CA PHE A 87 6.03 -2.44 1.73
C PHE A 87 4.50 -2.45 1.81
N PRO A 88 3.93 -2.71 3.00
CA PRO A 88 2.48 -2.71 3.20
C PRO A 88 1.84 -1.40 2.74
N GLY A 89 0.69 -1.48 2.09
CA GLY A 89 -0.10 -0.33 1.65
C GLY A 89 0.41 0.38 0.39
N VAL A 90 1.60 0.07 -0.10
CA VAL A 90 2.14 0.73 -1.30
C VAL A 90 1.47 0.22 -2.57
N GLY A 91 0.84 1.14 -3.30
CA GLY A 91 0.24 0.91 -4.61
C GLY A 91 1.04 1.58 -5.74
N ASN A 92 0.53 1.46 -6.98
CA ASN A 92 1.19 2.00 -8.17
C ASN A 92 1.49 3.50 -8.09
N TYR A 93 0.55 4.29 -7.55
CA TYR A 93 0.73 5.72 -7.38
C TYR A 93 1.94 6.01 -6.48
N ILE A 94 1.89 5.55 -5.23
CA ILE A 94 2.96 5.76 -4.23
C ILE A 94 4.31 5.30 -4.76
N LYS A 95 4.37 4.10 -5.38
CA LYS A 95 5.59 3.59 -6.02
C LYS A 95 6.17 4.56 -7.04
N SER A 96 5.33 5.11 -7.93
CA SER A 96 5.80 6.01 -9.00
C SER A 96 6.34 7.32 -8.43
N GLU A 97 5.62 7.92 -7.49
CA GLU A 97 6.06 9.15 -6.80
C GLU A 97 7.37 8.96 -6.04
N VAL A 98 7.50 7.87 -5.28
CA VAL A 98 8.72 7.58 -4.51
C VAL A 98 9.92 7.34 -5.42
N LEU A 99 9.77 6.57 -6.48
CA LEU A 99 10.86 6.31 -7.43
C LEU A 99 11.31 7.60 -8.12
N TYR A 100 10.38 8.46 -8.49
CA TYR A 100 10.66 9.77 -9.06
C TYR A 100 11.41 10.67 -8.07
N ALA A 101 10.90 10.83 -6.84
CA ALA A 101 11.52 11.64 -5.80
C ALA A 101 12.96 11.18 -5.46
N CYS A 102 13.18 9.87 -5.39
CA CYS A 102 14.47 9.27 -5.11
C CYS A 102 15.42 9.24 -6.33
N LYS A 103 14.94 9.59 -7.52
CA LYS A 103 15.66 9.45 -8.80
C LYS A 103 16.21 8.04 -8.99
N ILE A 104 15.34 7.05 -8.77
CA ILE A 104 15.66 5.63 -8.92
C ILE A 104 14.92 5.10 -10.17
N HIS A 105 15.68 4.57 -11.14
CA HIS A 105 15.08 3.92 -12.30
C HIS A 105 14.30 2.68 -11.86
N PRO A 106 13.03 2.49 -12.29
CA PRO A 106 12.15 1.41 -11.82
C PRO A 106 12.73 0.00 -12.06
N GLU A 107 13.45 -0.20 -13.17
CA GLU A 107 14.07 -1.48 -13.51
C GLU A 107 15.44 -1.71 -12.85
N LYS A 108 15.93 -0.74 -12.06
CA LYS A 108 17.17 -0.95 -11.30
C LYS A 108 16.99 -2.14 -10.36
N LYS A 109 17.99 -3.03 -10.33
CA LYS A 109 17.96 -4.18 -9.43
C LYS A 109 18.10 -3.74 -7.98
N TRP A 110 17.28 -4.31 -7.09
CA TRP A 110 17.30 -4.01 -5.67
C TRP A 110 18.70 -4.19 -5.06
N SER A 111 19.37 -5.28 -5.43
CA SER A 111 20.73 -5.60 -4.96
C SER A 111 21.81 -4.56 -5.32
N LEU A 112 21.51 -3.62 -6.21
CA LEU A 112 22.41 -2.51 -6.60
C LEU A 112 22.12 -1.22 -5.82
N LEU A 113 21.17 -1.23 -4.89
CA LEU A 113 20.92 -0.10 -4.01
C LEU A 113 21.87 -0.15 -2.82
N SER A 114 22.49 0.99 -2.52
CA SER A 114 23.23 1.16 -1.27
C SER A 114 22.24 1.38 -0.12
N ASN A 115 22.65 1.06 1.11
CA ASN A 115 21.87 1.35 2.32
C ASN A 115 21.43 2.81 2.42
N LYS A 116 22.29 3.74 1.99
CA LYS A 116 21.94 5.17 1.91
C LYS A 116 20.77 5.43 0.98
N LYS A 117 20.73 4.75 -0.18
CA LYS A 117 19.62 4.86 -1.15
C LYS A 117 18.33 4.24 -0.60
N ILE A 118 18.42 3.08 0.07
CA ILE A 118 17.25 2.44 0.70
C ILE A 118 16.72 3.32 1.83
N ASN A 119 17.60 3.89 2.65
CA ASN A 119 17.22 4.78 3.73
C ASN A 119 16.48 6.03 3.22
N ASN A 120 17.01 6.67 2.17
CA ASN A 120 16.35 7.80 1.52
C ASN A 120 15.00 7.41 0.91
N LEU A 121 14.90 6.21 0.33
CA LEU A 121 13.64 5.68 -0.20
C LEU A 121 12.58 5.53 0.90
N LEU A 122 12.96 5.03 2.09
CA LEU A 122 12.05 4.94 3.23
C LEU A 122 11.60 6.31 3.74
N ASP A 123 12.49 7.31 3.74
CA ASP A 123 12.15 8.68 4.13
C ASP A 123 11.13 9.31 3.17
N GLU A 124 11.38 9.21 1.87
CA GLU A 124 10.46 9.74 0.86
C GLU A 124 9.13 8.96 0.83
N LEU A 125 9.19 7.65 1.05
CA LEU A 125 7.99 6.82 1.15
C LEU A 125 7.11 7.26 2.33
N ASN A 126 7.70 7.49 3.49
CA ASN A 126 6.97 7.98 4.67
C ASN A 126 6.29 9.32 4.38
N LYS A 127 7.01 10.29 3.83
CA LYS A 127 6.46 11.62 3.48
C LYS A 127 5.27 11.49 2.51
N ILE A 128 5.45 10.75 1.42
CA ILE A 128 4.45 10.63 0.35
C ILE A 128 3.21 9.87 0.86
N MET A 129 3.38 8.77 1.59
CA MET A 129 2.26 8.01 2.14
C MET A 129 1.49 8.80 3.18
N THR A 130 2.17 9.48 4.10
CA THR A 130 1.54 10.32 5.12
C THR A 130 0.79 11.48 4.47
N HIS A 131 1.41 12.17 3.51
CA HIS A 131 0.75 13.25 2.78
C HIS A 131 -0.50 12.75 2.03
N SER A 132 -0.37 11.63 1.30
CA SER A 132 -1.49 11.02 0.59
C SER A 132 -2.63 10.60 1.53
N TYR A 133 -2.31 10.08 2.71
CA TYR A 133 -3.30 9.71 3.71
C TYR A 133 -4.04 10.94 4.27
N LEU A 134 -3.31 12.00 4.64
CA LEU A 134 -3.87 13.23 5.19
C LEU A 134 -4.71 14.02 4.18
N SER A 135 -4.34 13.99 2.90
CA SER A 135 -5.12 14.63 1.81
C SER A 135 -6.35 13.83 1.37
N GLY A 136 -6.58 12.64 1.95
CA GLY A 136 -7.73 11.79 1.62
C GLY A 136 -7.59 11.01 0.32
N GLY A 137 -6.37 10.84 -0.18
CA GLY A 137 -6.03 10.04 -1.35
C GLY A 137 -4.98 10.68 -2.25
N ALA A 138 -4.76 10.07 -3.41
CA ALA A 138 -3.85 10.61 -4.42
C ALA A 138 -4.39 11.93 -4.99
N GLU A 139 -3.70 13.02 -4.75
CA GLU A 139 -3.87 14.24 -5.54
C GLU A 139 -3.23 14.02 -6.91
N LEU A 140 -4.04 13.82 -7.92
CA LEU A 140 -3.56 13.82 -9.30
C LEU A 140 -3.47 15.28 -9.77
N LYS A 141 -2.40 15.97 -9.37
CA LYS A 141 -2.17 17.40 -9.75
C LYS A 141 -2.14 17.63 -11.26
N ASP A 142 -1.84 16.60 -12.05
CA ASP A 142 -1.70 16.69 -13.49
C ASP A 142 -2.80 15.93 -14.26
N PHE A 143 -3.76 15.33 -13.55
CA PHE A 143 -4.86 14.64 -14.21
C PHE A 143 -6.02 15.62 -14.40
N LYS A 144 -6.19 16.08 -15.62
CA LYS A 144 -7.39 16.79 -16.04
C LYS A 144 -8.46 15.77 -16.42
N ASN A 145 -9.68 15.97 -15.90
CA ASN A 145 -10.81 15.18 -16.39
C ASN A 145 -11.07 15.51 -17.87
N PRO A 146 -11.92 14.75 -18.59
CA PRO A 146 -12.25 15.04 -19.99
C PRO A 146 -12.82 16.45 -20.25
N PHE A 147 -13.15 17.20 -19.20
CA PHE A 147 -13.67 18.57 -19.25
C PHE A 147 -12.63 19.62 -18.86
N ASP A 148 -11.34 19.23 -18.76
CA ASP A 148 -10.20 20.11 -18.44
C ASP A 148 -10.22 20.72 -17.01
N GLU A 149 -11.01 20.14 -16.09
CA GLU A 149 -11.07 20.57 -14.69
C GLU A 149 -9.93 19.93 -13.89
N SER A 150 -9.11 20.76 -13.23
CA SER A 150 -8.16 20.35 -12.19
C SER A 150 -8.89 20.19 -10.86
N ASP A 151 -8.48 19.30 -10.01
CA ASP A 151 -9.02 18.93 -8.68
C ASP A 151 -9.88 17.67 -8.64
N PHE A 152 -9.56 16.70 -9.47
CA PHE A 152 -10.18 15.39 -9.40
C PHE A 152 -9.60 14.57 -8.21
N LYS A 153 -10.36 14.49 -7.10
CA LYS A 153 -10.07 13.54 -6.03
C LYS A 153 -10.52 12.14 -6.46
N LEU A 154 -9.61 11.22 -6.62
CA LEU A 154 -9.96 9.81 -6.72
C LEU A 154 -10.53 9.37 -5.37
N LYS A 155 -11.82 9.19 -5.31
CA LYS A 155 -12.52 8.54 -4.19
C LYS A 155 -12.36 7.04 -4.28
#